data_a95d48d78e702812ac6e9f3c44a57075
#
_entry.id   a95d48d78e702812ac6e9f3c44a57075
#
_cell.length_a   1.000
_cell.length_b   1.000
_cell.length_c   1.000
_cell.angle_alpha   90.00
_cell.angle_beta   90.00
_cell.angle_gamma   90.00
#
_symmetry.space_group_name_H-M   'P 1'
#
loop_
_entity.id
_entity.type
_entity.pdbx_description
1 polymer ?
#
loop_
_entity_poly.entity_id
_entity_poly.type
_entity_poly.pdbx_seq_one_letter_code
_entity_poly.pdbx_strand_id
1 'polypeptide(L)'
;MTQTDFSEQIRVTSVPYHSASVVIFTGIPLNPNSYKRNSGKYYVTIKTSVDALPVQPMVGQHWSVTGKRLVETKEIGDHVMEQHTYESPTHIACSLPETGEQLITFIAREKDFKDIGESKARALWQLLGEHFHSTLMSDTEASRKRLREVLSDESIDALFKGYAKYKNLSYCNWMSEHRIPSSIQQRLLRFHDEKSIEAIRDNPYLLIGFGMDFKALDILAQTQFEV
;
A
#
# COMPACT_ATOMS: atom_id res chain seq x y z
N MET A 1 -8.05 30.62 -1.90
CA MET A 1 -6.98 30.00 -2.70
C MET A 1 -7.10 28.49 -2.55
N THR A 2 -7.61 27.82 -3.55
CA THR A 2 -7.66 26.34 -3.59
C THR A 2 -6.23 25.85 -3.73
N GLN A 3 -5.70 25.31 -2.65
CA GLN A 3 -4.35 24.71 -2.64
C GLN A 3 -4.43 23.42 -3.44
N THR A 4 -3.70 23.33 -4.53
CA THR A 4 -3.68 22.18 -5.44
C THR A 4 -3.09 20.97 -4.73
N ASP A 5 -3.80 19.85 -4.74
CA ASP A 5 -3.26 18.57 -4.29
C ASP A 5 -2.28 18.01 -5.33
N PHE A 6 -1.24 17.39 -4.83
CA PHE A 6 -0.21 16.71 -5.63
C PHE A 6 -0.32 15.20 -5.41
N SER A 7 -0.06 14.45 -6.47
CA SER A 7 -0.01 12.98 -6.40
C SER A 7 1.38 12.47 -6.70
N GLU A 8 1.81 11.46 -5.93
CA GLU A 8 3.11 10.82 -6.09
C GLU A 8 2.99 9.31 -5.86
N GLN A 9 3.79 8.55 -6.59
CA GLN A 9 3.97 7.11 -6.37
C GLN A 9 5.40 6.84 -5.94
N ILE A 10 5.56 6.12 -4.85
CA ILE A 10 6.85 5.85 -4.25
C ILE A 10 7.07 4.37 -3.98
N ARG A 11 8.33 3.98 -3.96
CA ARG A 11 8.80 2.74 -3.34
C ARG A 11 9.42 3.08 -1.99
N VAL A 12 8.91 2.45 -0.92
CA VAL A 12 9.40 2.68 0.44
C VAL A 12 10.85 2.23 0.57
N THR A 13 11.68 3.10 1.10
CA THR A 13 13.10 2.84 1.39
C THR A 13 13.40 2.76 2.88
N SER A 14 12.63 3.45 3.72
CA SER A 14 12.76 3.35 5.18
C SER A 14 11.48 3.73 5.90
N VAL A 15 11.36 3.27 7.15
CA VAL A 15 10.30 3.64 8.09
C VAL A 15 10.99 4.17 9.36
N PRO A 16 11.38 5.47 9.35
CA PRO A 16 12.18 6.04 10.44
C PRO A 16 11.42 6.18 11.76
N TYR A 17 10.10 6.24 11.72
CA TYR A 17 9.28 6.38 12.92
C TYR A 17 7.98 5.60 12.82
N HIS A 18 7.66 4.89 13.89
CA HIS A 18 6.39 4.19 14.06
C HIS A 18 6.00 4.18 15.53
N SER A 19 4.79 4.65 15.81
CA SER A 19 4.14 4.60 17.13
C SER A 19 2.76 3.98 17.03
N ALA A 20 2.02 3.91 18.11
CA ALA A 20 0.64 3.41 18.10
C ALA A 20 -0.32 4.29 17.28
N SER A 21 -0.02 5.58 17.10
CA SER A 21 -0.93 6.54 16.45
C SER A 21 -0.38 7.16 15.17
N VAL A 22 0.94 7.27 15.03
CA VAL A 22 1.60 7.98 13.92
C VAL A 22 2.70 7.12 13.33
N VAL A 23 2.79 7.16 12.01
CA VAL A 23 3.89 6.56 11.26
C VAL A 23 4.49 7.59 10.30
N ILE A 24 5.82 7.54 10.17
CA ILE A 24 6.57 8.29 9.17
C ILE A 24 7.35 7.28 8.35
N PHE A 25 7.18 7.32 7.05
CA PHE A 25 7.97 6.51 6.13
C PHE A 25 8.43 7.31 4.93
N THR A 26 9.52 6.89 4.36
CA THR A 26 10.16 7.58 3.23
C THR A 26 10.33 6.64 2.06
N GLY A 27 10.32 7.20 0.88
CA GLY A 27 10.52 6.46 -0.35
C GLY A 27 11.07 7.30 -1.47
N ILE A 28 11.41 6.61 -2.53
CA ILE A 28 11.85 7.24 -3.79
C ILE A 28 10.70 7.16 -4.80
N PRO A 29 10.52 8.20 -5.65
CA PRO A 29 9.51 8.19 -6.68
C PRO A 29 9.67 7.00 -7.63
N LEU A 30 8.55 6.40 -8.02
CA LEU A 30 8.52 5.33 -9.02
C LEU A 30 8.62 5.86 -10.44
N ASN A 31 8.19 7.11 -10.68
CA ASN A 31 8.27 7.71 -11.99
C ASN A 31 9.72 8.11 -12.32
N PRO A 32 10.37 7.47 -13.32
CA PRO A 32 11.75 7.77 -13.69
C PRO A 32 11.95 9.21 -14.17
N ASN A 33 10.92 9.86 -14.69
CA ASN A 33 10.97 11.26 -15.14
C ASN A 33 11.01 12.26 -13.97
N SER A 34 10.61 11.86 -12.79
CA SER A 34 10.69 12.67 -11.57
C SER A 34 12.15 12.98 -11.20
N TYR A 35 13.08 12.11 -11.54
CA TYR A 35 14.52 12.33 -11.32
C TYR A 35 15.21 13.28 -12.32
N LYS A 36 14.53 13.65 -13.43
CA LYS A 36 15.12 14.44 -14.52
C LYS A 36 14.87 15.94 -14.40
N ARG A 37 14.07 16.38 -13.45
CA ARG A 37 13.81 17.80 -13.25
C ARG A 37 14.93 18.43 -12.41
N ASN A 38 15.76 19.23 -13.09
CA ASN A 38 16.74 20.16 -12.50
C ASN A 38 17.66 19.57 -11.43
N SER A 39 18.60 18.70 -11.82
CA SER A 39 19.75 18.24 -11.02
C SER A 39 19.45 17.59 -9.66
N GLY A 40 18.22 17.44 -9.24
CA GLY A 40 17.88 17.02 -7.89
C GLY A 40 17.20 15.65 -7.85
N LYS A 41 17.88 14.66 -7.31
CA LYS A 41 17.21 13.50 -6.73
C LYS A 41 16.39 14.03 -5.56
N TYR A 42 15.11 13.67 -5.48
CA TYR A 42 14.30 13.96 -4.31
C TYR A 42 13.80 12.68 -3.67
N TYR A 43 13.50 12.77 -2.39
CA TYR A 43 12.81 11.71 -1.68
C TYR A 43 11.48 12.22 -1.13
N VAL A 44 10.57 11.30 -0.93
CA VAL A 44 9.23 11.60 -0.44
C VAL A 44 9.11 11.10 0.99
N THR A 45 8.62 11.94 1.88
CA THR A 45 8.30 11.61 3.26
C THR A 45 6.79 11.67 3.43
N ILE A 46 6.22 10.63 3.99
CA ILE A 46 4.81 10.55 4.33
C ILE A 46 4.68 10.44 5.83
N LYS A 47 3.92 11.35 6.44
CA LYS A 47 3.57 11.36 7.85
C LYS A 47 2.06 11.29 7.99
N THR A 48 1.57 10.23 8.61
CA THR A 48 0.13 9.98 8.70
C THR A 48 -0.24 9.19 9.95
N SER A 49 -1.53 9.14 10.25
CA SER A 49 -2.07 8.27 11.30
C SER A 49 -1.96 6.80 10.87
N VAL A 50 -1.65 5.93 11.82
CA VAL A 50 -1.65 4.46 11.59
C VAL A 50 -3.04 3.99 11.16
N ASP A 51 -4.12 4.57 11.71
CA ASP A 51 -5.50 4.23 11.37
C ASP A 51 -5.90 4.61 9.93
N ALA A 52 -5.15 5.48 9.28
CA ALA A 52 -5.37 5.84 7.88
C ALA A 52 -4.74 4.85 6.89
N LEU A 53 -3.93 3.93 7.36
CA LEU A 53 -3.18 3.01 6.50
C LEU A 53 -3.87 1.66 6.36
N PRO A 54 -3.96 1.09 5.15
CA PRO A 54 -4.51 -0.24 4.92
C PRO A 54 -3.61 -1.34 5.48
N VAL A 55 -2.30 -1.13 5.50
CA VAL A 55 -1.28 -2.02 6.04
C VAL A 55 -0.14 -1.20 6.63
N GLN A 56 0.68 -1.84 7.45
CA GLN A 56 1.90 -1.20 7.96
C GLN A 56 2.91 -0.98 6.83
N PRO A 57 3.50 0.22 6.70
CA PRO A 57 4.52 0.49 5.69
C PRO A 57 5.77 -0.35 5.91
N MET A 58 6.32 -0.87 4.84
CA MET A 58 7.54 -1.67 4.85
C MET A 58 8.40 -1.35 3.64
N VAL A 59 9.71 -1.54 3.81
CA VAL A 59 10.69 -1.38 2.73
C VAL A 59 10.36 -2.30 1.56
N GLY A 60 10.33 -1.73 0.36
CA GLY A 60 10.00 -2.44 -0.89
C GLY A 60 8.55 -2.31 -1.34
N GLN A 61 7.62 -1.95 -0.47
CA GLN A 61 6.24 -1.68 -0.85
C GLN A 61 6.12 -0.44 -1.75
N HIS A 62 5.12 -0.46 -2.60
CA HIS A 62 4.74 0.70 -3.41
C HIS A 62 3.55 1.41 -2.78
N TRP A 63 3.62 2.73 -2.73
CA TRP A 63 2.57 3.57 -2.16
C TRP A 63 2.23 4.71 -3.09
N SER A 64 0.94 4.94 -3.28
CA SER A 64 0.41 6.15 -3.92
C SER A 64 -0.07 7.10 -2.84
N VAL A 65 0.29 8.36 -2.94
CA VAL A 65 -0.11 9.41 -2.01
C VAL A 65 -0.65 10.60 -2.78
N THR A 66 -1.74 11.18 -2.29
CA THR A 66 -2.30 12.44 -2.82
C THR A 66 -2.63 13.36 -1.66
N GLY A 67 -2.25 14.62 -1.79
CA GLY A 67 -2.51 15.63 -0.78
C GLY A 67 -1.64 16.88 -0.94
N LYS A 68 -1.66 17.71 0.09
CA LYS A 68 -0.81 18.89 0.17
C LYS A 68 0.64 18.45 0.33
N ARG A 69 1.52 19.12 -0.41
CA ARG A 69 2.94 18.82 -0.42
C ARG A 69 3.75 20.01 0.06
N LEU A 70 4.59 19.81 1.06
CA LEU A 70 5.65 20.71 1.46
C LEU A 70 6.96 20.28 0.79
N VAL A 71 7.67 21.22 0.18
CA VAL A 71 8.97 20.97 -0.44
C VAL A 71 10.04 21.70 0.34
N GLU A 72 11.03 20.98 0.82
CA GLU A 72 12.18 21.51 1.54
C GLU A 72 13.47 21.03 0.87
N THR A 73 14.48 21.88 0.86
CA THR A 73 15.82 21.51 0.41
C THR A 73 16.63 21.11 1.63
N LYS A 74 17.26 19.93 1.59
CA LYS A 74 18.14 19.43 2.64
C LYS A 74 19.53 19.15 2.12
N GLU A 75 20.52 19.58 2.86
CA GLU A 75 21.91 19.22 2.64
C GLU A 75 22.21 17.91 3.40
N ILE A 76 22.65 16.89 2.66
CA ILE A 76 23.03 15.58 3.21
C ILE A 76 24.47 15.30 2.74
N GLY A 77 25.44 15.56 3.61
CA GLY A 77 26.86 15.54 3.24
C GLY A 77 27.14 16.58 2.14
N ASP A 78 27.78 16.17 1.05
CA ASP A 78 28.12 17.03 -0.09
C ASP A 78 26.98 17.13 -1.14
N HIS A 79 25.79 16.61 -0.83
CA HIS A 79 24.67 16.58 -1.75
C HIS A 79 23.49 17.41 -1.26
N VAL A 80 22.92 18.18 -2.18
CA VAL A 80 21.66 18.88 -1.95
C VAL A 80 20.53 18.01 -2.50
N MET A 81 19.54 17.69 -1.64
CA MET A 81 18.38 16.90 -2.02
C MET A 81 17.10 17.63 -1.65
N GLU A 82 16.08 17.52 -2.50
CA GLU A 82 14.75 17.96 -2.14
C GLU A 82 14.03 16.86 -1.33
N GLN A 83 13.31 17.28 -0.31
CA GLN A 83 12.38 16.45 0.43
C GLN A 83 10.97 16.94 0.15
N HIS A 84 10.12 16.04 -0.37
CA HIS A 84 8.70 16.27 -0.54
C HIS A 84 7.94 15.61 0.61
N THR A 85 7.34 16.42 1.47
CA THR A 85 6.62 15.92 2.65
C THR A 85 5.11 16.02 2.45
N TYR A 86 4.42 14.91 2.66
CA TYR A 86 2.96 14.82 2.73
C TYR A 86 2.55 14.56 4.18
N GLU A 87 1.90 15.54 4.81
CA GLU A 87 1.33 15.42 6.15
C GLU A 87 -0.18 15.17 6.05
N SER A 88 -0.63 14.07 6.64
CA SER A 88 -2.05 13.66 6.61
C SER A 88 -2.64 13.73 5.19
N PRO A 89 -2.10 12.95 4.25
CA PRO A 89 -2.56 12.96 2.86
C PRO A 89 -4.06 12.68 2.76
N THR A 90 -4.72 13.26 1.75
CA THR A 90 -6.14 13.06 1.48
C THR A 90 -6.43 11.66 0.98
N HIS A 91 -5.50 11.10 0.20
CA HIS A 91 -5.55 9.71 -0.25
C HIS A 91 -4.19 9.04 -0.07
N ILE A 92 -4.25 7.80 0.38
CA ILE A 92 -3.07 6.94 0.50
C ILE A 92 -3.48 5.50 0.21
N ALA A 93 -2.73 4.85 -0.68
CA ALA A 93 -2.98 3.47 -1.08
C ALA A 93 -1.66 2.70 -1.18
N CYS A 94 -1.67 1.43 -0.80
CA CYS A 94 -0.55 0.52 -0.95
C CYS A 94 -0.81 -0.41 -2.13
N SER A 95 0.19 -0.58 -2.98
CA SER A 95 0.23 -1.66 -3.96
C SER A 95 1.45 -2.52 -3.73
N LEU A 96 1.33 -3.82 -4.00
CA LEU A 96 2.46 -4.72 -3.90
C LEU A 96 3.23 -4.73 -5.22
N PRO A 97 4.56 -4.87 -5.18
CA PRO A 97 5.33 -5.13 -6.39
C PRO A 97 4.88 -6.43 -7.03
N GLU A 98 4.68 -6.43 -8.35
CA GLU A 98 4.16 -7.59 -9.09
C GLU A 98 5.26 -8.38 -9.78
N THR A 99 6.39 -7.77 -10.10
CA THR A 99 7.40 -8.38 -10.96
C THR A 99 8.84 -8.12 -10.52
N GLY A 100 9.73 -9.01 -10.94
CA GLY A 100 11.18 -8.85 -10.96
C GLY A 100 11.82 -8.58 -9.60
N GLU A 101 12.90 -7.82 -9.61
CA GLU A 101 13.69 -7.50 -8.41
C GLU A 101 12.91 -6.76 -7.32
N GLN A 102 11.85 -6.05 -7.69
CA GLN A 102 11.01 -5.35 -6.73
C GLN A 102 10.19 -6.33 -5.89
N LEU A 103 9.60 -7.36 -6.54
CA LEU A 103 8.89 -8.43 -5.84
C LEU A 103 9.85 -9.27 -5.00
N ILE A 104 11.02 -9.62 -5.52
CA ILE A 104 12.05 -10.35 -4.78
C ILE A 104 12.45 -9.58 -3.51
N THR A 105 12.70 -8.27 -3.66
CA THR A 105 13.04 -7.39 -2.51
C THR A 105 11.90 -7.35 -1.50
N PHE A 106 10.67 -7.22 -1.94
CA PHE A 106 9.49 -7.24 -1.07
C PHE A 106 9.40 -8.55 -0.28
N ILE A 107 9.47 -9.69 -0.97
CA ILE A 107 9.39 -11.02 -0.32
C ILE A 107 10.51 -11.19 0.71
N ALA A 108 11.75 -10.82 0.36
CA ALA A 108 12.90 -10.99 1.23
C ALA A 108 12.91 -10.04 2.45
N ARG A 109 12.21 -8.90 2.38
CA ARG A 109 12.17 -7.89 3.44
C ARG A 109 10.93 -7.95 4.31
N GLU A 110 9.91 -8.70 3.89
CA GLU A 110 8.70 -8.86 4.68
C GLU A 110 8.99 -9.70 5.93
N LYS A 111 8.88 -9.05 7.10
CA LYS A 111 9.26 -9.66 8.40
C LYS A 111 8.41 -10.87 8.79
N ASP A 112 7.16 -10.89 8.31
CA ASP A 112 6.24 -11.99 8.62
C ASP A 112 6.49 -13.22 7.73
N PHE A 113 7.29 -13.09 6.65
CA PHE A 113 7.71 -14.20 5.80
C PHE A 113 8.98 -14.84 6.39
N LYS A 114 8.79 -15.54 7.52
CA LYS A 114 9.90 -16.14 8.27
C LYS A 114 10.70 -17.10 7.41
N ASP A 115 12.01 -17.04 7.56
CA ASP A 115 13.00 -17.88 6.89
C ASP A 115 13.00 -17.76 5.35
N ILE A 116 12.43 -16.68 4.81
CA ILE A 116 12.45 -16.37 3.38
C ILE A 116 13.39 -15.18 3.15
N GLY A 117 14.67 -15.47 3.00
CA GLY A 117 15.68 -14.50 2.57
C GLY A 117 15.72 -14.35 1.05
N GLU A 118 16.67 -13.53 0.55
CA GLU A 118 16.78 -13.17 -0.86
C GLU A 118 16.89 -14.38 -1.81
N SER A 119 17.64 -15.40 -1.43
CA SER A 119 17.80 -16.62 -2.24
C SER A 119 16.47 -17.35 -2.44
N LYS A 120 15.70 -17.57 -1.37
CA LYS A 120 14.38 -18.20 -1.45
C LYS A 120 13.36 -17.29 -2.14
N ALA A 121 13.43 -15.97 -1.93
CA ALA A 121 12.58 -15.01 -2.63
C ALA A 121 12.81 -15.03 -4.14
N ARG A 122 14.06 -15.13 -4.57
CA ARG A 122 14.43 -15.28 -5.99
C ARG A 122 13.94 -16.61 -6.57
N ALA A 123 14.06 -17.69 -5.83
CA ALA A 123 13.54 -18.99 -6.23
C ALA A 123 12.00 -19.00 -6.33
N LEU A 124 11.31 -18.33 -5.39
CA LEU A 124 9.87 -18.14 -5.47
C LEU A 124 9.44 -17.32 -6.69
N TRP A 125 10.18 -16.26 -7.03
CA TRP A 125 9.95 -15.51 -8.26
C TRP A 125 10.13 -16.37 -9.50
N GLN A 126 11.17 -17.19 -9.56
CA GLN A 126 11.40 -18.12 -10.68
C GLN A 126 10.29 -19.17 -10.80
N LEU A 127 9.78 -19.67 -9.68
CA LEU A 127 8.73 -20.68 -9.62
C LEU A 127 7.35 -20.13 -10.00
N LEU A 128 6.98 -18.98 -9.46
CA LEU A 128 5.62 -18.44 -9.52
C LEU A 128 5.47 -17.27 -10.49
N GLY A 129 6.51 -16.46 -10.69
CA GLY A 129 6.47 -15.27 -11.52
C GLY A 129 5.33 -14.34 -11.12
N GLU A 130 4.58 -13.89 -12.12
CA GLU A 130 3.40 -13.01 -11.95
C GLU A 130 2.26 -13.66 -11.15
N HIS A 131 2.29 -14.99 -10.98
CA HIS A 131 1.27 -15.72 -10.21
C HIS A 131 1.56 -15.74 -8.70
N PHE A 132 2.60 -15.06 -8.21
CA PHE A 132 2.94 -15.04 -6.79
C PHE A 132 1.73 -14.60 -5.93
N HIS A 133 1.17 -13.43 -6.21
CA HIS A 133 0.06 -12.90 -5.43
C HIS A 133 -1.20 -13.75 -5.54
N SER A 134 -1.56 -14.20 -6.74
CA SER A 134 -2.74 -15.05 -6.95
C SER A 134 -2.60 -16.42 -6.25
N THR A 135 -1.39 -16.98 -6.19
CA THR A 135 -1.12 -18.21 -5.47
C THR A 135 -1.34 -18.05 -3.97
N LEU A 136 -1.01 -16.88 -3.40
CA LEU A 136 -1.14 -16.63 -1.96
C LEU A 136 -2.52 -16.12 -1.53
N MET A 137 -3.38 -15.76 -2.48
CA MET A 137 -4.77 -15.38 -2.16
C MET A 137 -5.57 -16.54 -1.57
N SER A 138 -5.26 -17.78 -1.96
CA SER A 138 -5.98 -18.97 -1.52
C SER A 138 -5.00 -20.03 -0.99
N ASP A 139 -5.14 -20.38 0.29
CA ASP A 139 -4.38 -21.47 0.91
C ASP A 139 -5.00 -22.82 0.52
N THR A 140 -4.56 -23.36 -0.59
CA THR A 140 -5.01 -24.66 -1.12
C THR A 140 -3.87 -25.67 -1.10
N GLU A 141 -4.20 -26.96 -1.08
CA GLU A 141 -3.18 -28.02 -1.16
C GLU A 141 -2.38 -27.94 -2.48
N ALA A 142 -3.00 -27.48 -3.56
CA ALA A 142 -2.31 -27.27 -4.84
C ALA A 142 -1.25 -26.14 -4.72
N SER A 143 -1.61 -25.02 -4.09
CA SER A 143 -0.69 -23.92 -3.81
C SER A 143 0.45 -24.38 -2.89
N ARG A 144 0.14 -25.11 -1.82
CA ARG A 144 1.14 -25.65 -0.89
C ARG A 144 2.09 -26.63 -1.56
N LYS A 145 1.57 -27.56 -2.36
CA LYS A 145 2.39 -28.52 -3.11
C LYS A 145 3.41 -27.82 -4.00
N ARG A 146 2.99 -26.76 -4.69
CA ARG A 146 3.88 -25.98 -5.54
C ARG A 146 4.95 -25.25 -4.73
N LEU A 147 4.57 -24.65 -3.60
CA LEU A 147 5.51 -23.93 -2.73
C LEU A 147 6.56 -24.85 -2.07
N ARG A 148 6.24 -26.13 -1.82
CA ARG A 148 7.18 -27.14 -1.29
C ARG A 148 8.39 -27.40 -2.18
N GLU A 149 8.35 -26.98 -3.44
CA GLU A 149 9.53 -27.05 -4.32
C GLU A 149 10.66 -26.11 -3.87
N VAL A 150 10.35 -25.08 -3.08
CA VAL A 150 11.30 -24.05 -2.65
C VAL A 150 11.33 -23.88 -1.13
N LEU A 151 10.23 -24.12 -0.45
CA LEU A 151 10.03 -23.80 0.97
C LEU A 151 9.73 -25.03 1.81
N SER A 152 10.10 -24.98 3.10
CA SER A 152 9.59 -25.94 4.10
C SER A 152 8.14 -25.62 4.48
N ASP A 153 7.45 -26.61 5.08
CA ASP A 153 6.06 -26.41 5.51
C ASP A 153 5.92 -25.27 6.54
N GLU A 154 6.90 -25.09 7.43
CA GLU A 154 6.93 -23.99 8.39
C GLU A 154 7.04 -22.61 7.71
N SER A 155 7.88 -22.52 6.66
CA SER A 155 8.02 -21.28 5.86
C SER A 155 6.75 -21.02 5.04
N ILE A 156 6.07 -22.06 4.55
CA ILE A 156 4.79 -21.95 3.83
C ILE A 156 3.70 -21.43 4.77
N ASP A 157 3.59 -21.97 5.98
CA ASP A 157 2.64 -21.51 6.99
C ASP A 157 2.88 -20.03 7.36
N ALA A 158 4.15 -19.66 7.58
CA ALA A 158 4.52 -18.30 7.85
C ALA A 158 4.21 -17.36 6.67
N LEU A 159 4.42 -17.82 5.44
CA LEU A 159 4.13 -17.07 4.21
C LEU A 159 2.63 -16.79 4.07
N PHE A 160 1.76 -17.80 4.20
CA PHE A 160 0.31 -17.60 4.12
C PHE A 160 -0.20 -16.73 5.27
N LYS A 161 0.27 -16.96 6.49
CA LYS A 161 -0.09 -16.15 7.67
C LYS A 161 0.34 -14.69 7.50
N GLY A 162 1.56 -14.45 7.06
CA GLY A 162 2.09 -13.11 6.83
C GLY A 162 1.41 -12.40 5.66
N TYR A 163 1.02 -13.16 4.62
CA TYR A 163 0.34 -12.62 3.46
C TYR A 163 -1.11 -12.23 3.72
N ALA A 164 -1.75 -12.79 4.75
CA ALA A 164 -3.17 -12.53 5.06
C ALA A 164 -3.49 -11.03 5.19
N LYS A 165 -2.58 -10.22 5.72
CA LYS A 165 -2.74 -8.76 5.84
C LYS A 165 -2.83 -8.03 4.49
N TYR A 166 -2.35 -8.64 3.41
CA TYR A 166 -2.37 -8.07 2.06
C TYR A 166 -3.61 -8.45 1.26
N LYS A 167 -4.37 -9.47 1.70
CA LYS A 167 -5.58 -9.92 0.98
C LYS A 167 -6.60 -8.80 0.79
N ASN A 168 -6.69 -7.89 1.76
CA ASN A 168 -7.63 -6.77 1.73
C ASN A 168 -7.13 -5.55 0.93
N LEU A 169 -5.90 -5.57 0.39
CA LEU A 169 -5.38 -4.42 -0.34
C LEU A 169 -6.19 -4.09 -1.61
N SER A 170 -6.66 -5.10 -2.32
CA SER A 170 -7.49 -4.88 -3.51
C SER A 170 -8.78 -4.15 -3.17
N TYR A 171 -9.42 -4.50 -2.05
CA TYR A 171 -10.61 -3.82 -1.55
C TYR A 171 -10.31 -2.39 -1.12
N CYS A 172 -9.20 -2.18 -0.39
CA CYS A 172 -8.74 -0.85 0.00
C CYS A 172 -8.42 0.02 -1.22
N ASN A 173 -7.74 -0.53 -2.23
CA ASN A 173 -7.39 0.19 -3.45
C ASN A 173 -8.65 0.60 -4.20
N TRP A 174 -9.60 -0.33 -4.40
CA TRP A 174 -10.88 -0.03 -5.02
C TRP A 174 -11.63 1.09 -4.27
N MET A 175 -11.72 1.02 -2.93
CA MET A 175 -12.35 2.06 -2.12
C MET A 175 -11.61 3.41 -2.22
N SER A 176 -10.28 3.40 -2.34
CA SER A 176 -9.47 4.61 -2.51
C SER A 176 -9.70 5.26 -3.87
N GLU A 177 -9.82 4.47 -4.95
CA GLU A 177 -10.18 4.95 -6.29
C GLU A 177 -11.54 5.65 -6.28
N HIS A 178 -12.48 5.13 -5.48
CA HIS A 178 -13.81 5.72 -5.26
C HIS A 178 -13.82 6.80 -4.16
N ARG A 179 -12.66 7.33 -3.78
CA ARG A 179 -12.50 8.44 -2.81
C ARG A 179 -13.09 8.18 -1.41
N ILE A 180 -13.22 6.92 -1.01
CA ILE A 180 -13.66 6.55 0.34
C ILE A 180 -12.46 6.74 1.29
N PRO A 181 -12.59 7.51 2.37
CA PRO A 181 -11.48 7.77 3.30
C PRO A 181 -10.94 6.49 3.94
N SER A 182 -9.63 6.38 4.09
CA SER A 182 -8.97 5.16 4.61
C SER A 182 -9.44 4.77 6.00
N SER A 183 -9.78 5.75 6.87
CA SER A 183 -10.37 5.47 8.19
C SER A 183 -11.74 4.79 8.13
N ILE A 184 -12.51 5.05 7.08
CA ILE A 184 -13.80 4.40 6.82
C ILE A 184 -13.56 3.01 6.23
N GLN A 185 -12.62 2.87 5.30
CA GLN A 185 -12.25 1.57 4.69
C GLN A 185 -11.93 0.53 5.76
N GLN A 186 -11.07 0.88 6.73
CA GLN A 186 -10.68 -0.05 7.80
C GLN A 186 -11.87 -0.49 8.66
N ARG A 187 -12.79 0.45 8.97
CA ARG A 187 -14.01 0.13 9.73
C ARG A 187 -14.95 -0.77 8.93
N LEU A 188 -15.13 -0.46 7.66
CA LEU A 188 -16.00 -1.23 6.77
C LEU A 188 -15.49 -2.67 6.60
N LEU A 189 -14.19 -2.86 6.37
CA LEU A 189 -13.57 -4.18 6.24
C LEU A 189 -13.70 -5.04 7.50
N ARG A 190 -13.71 -4.43 8.69
CA ARG A 190 -13.97 -5.17 9.95
C ARG A 190 -15.38 -5.74 10.04
N PHE A 191 -16.37 -5.13 9.36
CA PHE A 191 -17.78 -5.53 9.42
C PHE A 191 -18.20 -6.40 8.23
N HIS A 192 -17.73 -6.08 7.04
CA HIS A 192 -18.18 -6.71 5.80
C HIS A 192 -17.13 -7.61 5.14
N ASP A 193 -15.86 -7.50 5.58
CA ASP A 193 -14.73 -8.28 5.07
C ASP A 193 -14.69 -8.27 3.52
N GLU A 194 -14.67 -9.43 2.88
CA GLU A 194 -14.65 -9.59 1.43
C GLU A 194 -15.90 -9.01 0.73
N LYS A 195 -17.02 -8.86 1.43
CA LYS A 195 -18.27 -8.32 0.90
C LYS A 195 -18.36 -6.79 0.96
N SER A 196 -17.30 -6.11 1.37
CA SER A 196 -17.30 -4.66 1.53
C SER A 196 -17.64 -3.91 0.24
N ILE A 197 -17.06 -4.33 -0.89
CA ILE A 197 -17.32 -3.70 -2.19
C ILE A 197 -18.74 -3.94 -2.65
N GLU A 198 -19.24 -5.17 -2.52
CA GLU A 198 -20.62 -5.52 -2.88
C GLU A 198 -21.63 -4.72 -2.06
N ALA A 199 -21.43 -4.64 -0.74
CA ALA A 199 -22.27 -3.86 0.15
C ALA A 199 -22.32 -2.36 -0.22
N ILE A 200 -21.18 -1.77 -0.62
CA ILE A 200 -21.12 -0.37 -1.07
C ILE A 200 -21.88 -0.21 -2.41
N ARG A 201 -21.71 -1.14 -3.35
CA ARG A 201 -22.39 -1.10 -4.64
C ARG A 201 -23.90 -1.23 -4.50
N ASP A 202 -24.35 -2.10 -3.59
CA ASP A 202 -25.79 -2.31 -3.33
C ASP A 202 -26.41 -1.10 -2.64
N ASN A 203 -25.68 -0.48 -1.72
CA ASN A 203 -26.15 0.72 -1.03
C ASN A 203 -24.98 1.60 -0.55
N PRO A 204 -24.53 2.60 -1.36
CA PRO A 204 -23.44 3.46 -0.96
C PRO A 204 -23.73 4.29 0.30
N TYR A 205 -25.02 4.56 0.61
CA TYR A 205 -25.40 5.32 1.81
C TYR A 205 -25.11 4.60 3.13
N LEU A 206 -24.77 3.29 3.08
CA LEU A 206 -24.28 2.58 4.28
C LEU A 206 -23.04 3.25 4.89
N LEU A 207 -22.22 3.95 4.07
CA LEU A 207 -21.00 4.63 4.52
C LEU A 207 -21.26 5.75 5.54
N ILE A 208 -22.49 6.27 5.65
CA ILE A 208 -22.88 7.21 6.73
C ILE A 208 -22.70 6.53 8.09
N GLY A 209 -23.12 5.27 8.22
CA GLY A 209 -22.95 4.48 9.44
C GLY A 209 -21.49 4.29 9.85
N PHE A 210 -20.56 4.43 8.90
CA PHE A 210 -19.12 4.37 9.13
C PHE A 210 -18.47 5.76 9.28
N GLY A 211 -19.27 6.84 9.27
CA GLY A 211 -18.85 8.20 9.56
C GLY A 211 -18.45 9.02 8.33
N MET A 212 -18.93 8.67 7.15
CA MET A 212 -18.81 9.53 5.97
C MET A 212 -19.80 10.70 6.06
N ASP A 213 -19.35 11.90 5.67
CA ASP A 213 -20.23 13.06 5.59
C ASP A 213 -21.29 12.87 4.51
N PHE A 214 -22.54 13.23 4.81
CA PHE A 214 -23.67 13.03 3.89
C PHE A 214 -23.49 13.75 2.55
N LYS A 215 -23.01 14.99 2.56
CA LYS A 215 -22.82 15.75 1.31
C LYS A 215 -21.74 15.15 0.42
N ALA A 216 -20.63 14.74 1.04
CA ALA A 216 -19.55 14.07 0.31
C ALA A 216 -20.02 12.73 -0.27
N LEU A 217 -20.84 11.99 0.49
CA LEU A 217 -21.39 10.72 0.07
C LEU A 217 -22.42 10.87 -1.05
N ASP A 218 -23.30 11.86 -0.96
CA ASP A 218 -24.33 12.11 -2.00
C ASP A 218 -23.68 12.42 -3.36
N ILE A 219 -22.64 13.26 -3.35
CA ILE A 219 -21.84 13.52 -4.56
C ILE A 219 -21.18 12.23 -5.07
N LEU A 220 -20.63 11.42 -4.18
CA LEU A 220 -20.01 10.15 -4.52
C LEU A 220 -21.02 9.17 -5.14
N ALA A 221 -22.19 9.02 -4.50
CA ALA A 221 -23.26 8.14 -4.96
C ALA A 221 -23.71 8.51 -6.37
N GLN A 222 -23.97 9.78 -6.62
CA GLN A 222 -24.40 10.27 -7.94
C GLN A 222 -23.31 10.16 -9.02
N THR A 223 -22.03 10.35 -8.65
CA THR A 223 -20.94 10.39 -9.65
C THR A 223 -20.30 9.04 -9.93
N GLN A 224 -20.34 8.10 -9.00
CA GLN A 224 -19.61 6.83 -9.06
C GLN A 224 -20.53 5.59 -9.08
N PHE A 225 -21.74 5.71 -8.54
CA PHE A 225 -22.66 4.57 -8.40
C PHE A 225 -24.00 4.75 -9.13
N GLU A 226 -24.17 5.88 -9.83
CA GLU A 226 -25.40 6.19 -10.62
C GLU A 226 -26.71 6.08 -9.80
N VAL A 227 -26.67 6.44 -8.51
CA VAL A 227 -27.81 6.38 -7.58
C VAL A 227 -28.48 7.75 -7.44
#